data_4ab264ce74248d2743a090c21c328a66
#
_entry.id   4ab264ce74248d2743a090c21c328a66
#
_cell.length_a   1.000
_cell.length_b   1.000
_cell.length_c   1.000
_cell.angle_alpha   90.00
_cell.angle_beta   90.00
_cell.angle_gamma   90.00
#
_symmetry.space_group_name_H-M   'P 1'
#
loop_
_entity.id
_entity.type
_entity.pdbx_description
1 polymer ?
#
loop_
_entity_poly.entity_id
_entity_poly.type
_entity_poly.pdbx_seq_one_letter_code
_entity_poly.pdbx_strand_id
1 'polypeptide(L)'
;MNDDYQARMIFLGMFILIGVTDKLDGTIARYLNQTSHLGAKLDTMADMVFYPLIALWLYRFSPQVVEGWWYLVYVLMALFFIKMVLGKQKFGEIPVFHTIGGKTFAASLYFFMIIAILYPGLASQVFPVLCVICYINQIEEMYIFITRDSVDENIRSVFD
;
A
#
# COMPACT_ATOMS: atom_id res chain seq x y z
N MET A 1 3.51 13.01 -30.48
CA MET A 1 3.76 12.75 -29.05
C MET A 1 3.25 11.35 -28.82
N ASN A 2 4.06 10.42 -28.28
CA ASN A 2 3.65 8.99 -28.20
C ASN A 2 2.43 8.85 -27.28
N ASP A 3 1.39 8.14 -27.72
CA ASP A 3 0.16 7.90 -26.95
C ASP A 3 0.46 7.32 -25.56
N ASP A 4 1.48 6.48 -25.45
CA ASP A 4 1.96 5.94 -24.16
C ASP A 4 2.52 7.01 -23.22
N TYR A 5 3.17 8.06 -23.73
CA TYR A 5 3.68 9.15 -22.87
C TYR A 5 2.53 9.99 -22.32
N GLN A 6 1.54 10.31 -23.15
CA GLN A 6 0.36 11.05 -22.70
C GLN A 6 -0.42 10.27 -21.64
N ALA A 7 -0.65 8.97 -21.88
CA ALA A 7 -1.31 8.10 -20.91
C ALA A 7 -0.57 8.06 -19.55
N ARG A 8 0.77 7.99 -19.56
CA ARG A 8 1.58 8.04 -18.33
C ARG A 8 1.44 9.36 -17.59
N MET A 9 1.45 10.50 -18.30
CA MET A 9 1.32 11.81 -17.66
C MET A 9 -0.08 12.06 -17.11
N ILE A 10 -1.12 11.62 -17.81
CA ILE A 10 -2.51 11.66 -17.31
C ILE A 10 -2.61 10.79 -16.04
N PHE A 11 -2.10 9.56 -16.08
CA PHE A 11 -2.10 8.67 -14.92
C PHE A 11 -1.34 9.30 -13.74
N LEU A 12 -0.17 9.91 -13.98
CA LEU A 12 0.59 10.60 -12.94
C LEU A 12 -0.22 11.72 -12.29
N GLY A 13 -0.87 12.56 -13.11
CA GLY A 13 -1.71 13.63 -12.60
C GLY A 13 -2.87 13.13 -11.75
N MET A 14 -3.56 12.08 -12.21
CA MET A 14 -4.63 11.44 -11.45
C MET A 14 -4.12 10.78 -10.17
N PHE A 15 -2.98 10.08 -10.24
CA PHE A 15 -2.37 9.43 -9.09
C PHE A 15 -1.98 10.43 -7.99
N ILE A 16 -1.35 11.54 -8.38
CA ILE A 16 -1.01 12.63 -7.44
C ILE A 16 -2.27 13.23 -6.84
N LEU A 17 -3.28 13.51 -7.65
CA LEU A 17 -4.54 14.09 -7.19
C LEU A 17 -5.23 13.17 -6.18
N ILE A 18 -5.34 11.87 -6.47
CA ILE A 18 -5.93 10.88 -5.56
C ILE A 18 -5.16 10.85 -4.24
N GLY A 19 -3.82 10.76 -4.27
CA GLY A 19 -3.03 10.73 -3.03
C GLY A 19 -3.12 12.01 -2.21
N VAL A 20 -3.25 13.18 -2.86
CA VAL A 20 -3.45 14.47 -2.15
C VAL A 20 -4.85 14.54 -1.54
N THR A 21 -5.89 14.16 -2.26
CA THR A 21 -7.27 14.18 -1.75
C THR A 21 -7.45 13.20 -0.59
N ASP A 22 -6.95 11.97 -0.71
CA ASP A 22 -6.95 10.99 0.37
C ASP A 22 -6.26 11.51 1.64
N LYS A 23 -5.08 12.11 1.47
CA LYS A 23 -4.34 12.72 2.59
C LYS A 23 -5.12 13.87 3.24
N LEU A 24 -5.78 14.69 2.44
CA LEU A 24 -6.59 15.81 2.94
C LEU A 24 -7.82 15.29 3.68
N ASP A 25 -8.56 14.35 3.11
CA ASP A 25 -9.76 13.78 3.71
C ASP A 25 -9.45 13.13 5.07
N GLY A 26 -8.42 12.30 5.14
CA GLY A 26 -7.96 11.70 6.38
C GLY A 26 -7.48 12.74 7.42
N THR A 27 -6.88 13.85 6.98
CA THR A 27 -6.45 14.93 7.89
C THR A 27 -7.65 15.73 8.41
N ILE A 28 -8.60 16.07 7.54
CA ILE A 28 -9.82 16.79 7.91
C ILE A 28 -10.68 15.95 8.87
N ALA A 29 -10.85 14.66 8.57
CA ALA A 29 -11.60 13.74 9.43
C ALA A 29 -11.02 13.68 10.86
N ARG A 30 -9.69 13.63 10.98
CA ARG A 30 -9.01 13.68 12.28
C ARG A 30 -9.16 15.02 12.98
N TYR A 31 -9.03 16.12 12.26
CA TYR A 31 -9.19 17.48 12.79
C TYR A 31 -10.61 17.72 13.33
N LEU A 32 -11.61 17.17 12.63
CA LEU A 32 -13.02 17.30 13.02
C LEU A 32 -13.48 16.24 14.03
N ASN A 33 -12.58 15.33 14.47
CA ASN A 33 -12.91 14.17 15.30
C ASN A 33 -14.04 13.29 14.71
N GLN A 34 -14.08 13.16 13.38
CA GLN A 34 -15.06 12.38 12.62
C GLN A 34 -14.48 11.09 12.05
N THR A 35 -13.41 10.57 12.63
CA THR A 35 -12.88 9.26 12.29
C THR A 35 -13.89 8.18 12.68
N SER A 36 -14.12 7.20 11.79
CA SER A 36 -15.05 6.09 12.04
C SER A 36 -14.40 4.76 11.71
N HIS A 37 -14.78 3.71 12.44
CA HIS A 37 -14.39 2.34 12.14
C HIS A 37 -14.81 1.91 10.72
N LEU A 38 -15.98 2.36 10.26
CA LEU A 38 -16.44 2.10 8.90
C LEU A 38 -15.51 2.75 7.86
N GLY A 39 -15.05 3.98 8.10
CA GLY A 39 -14.10 4.66 7.22
C GLY A 39 -12.79 3.91 7.10
N ALA A 40 -12.19 3.49 8.21
CA ALA A 40 -10.96 2.72 8.23
C ALA A 40 -11.10 1.36 7.51
N LYS A 41 -12.26 0.71 7.64
CA LYS A 41 -12.55 -0.54 6.93
C LYS A 41 -12.69 -0.35 5.43
N LEU A 42 -13.34 0.73 4.99
CA LEU A 42 -13.46 1.07 3.57
C LEU A 42 -12.10 1.39 2.96
N ASP A 43 -11.22 2.07 3.69
CA ASP A 43 -9.83 2.35 3.28
C ASP A 43 -9.06 1.05 3.04
N THR A 44 -9.09 0.12 4.00
CA THR A 44 -8.47 -1.21 3.83
C THR A 44 -9.05 -1.98 2.64
N MET A 45 -10.37 -1.89 2.38
CA MET A 45 -10.97 -2.51 1.20
C MET A 45 -10.54 -1.84 -0.10
N ALA A 46 -10.34 -0.52 -0.09
CA ALA A 46 -9.79 0.20 -1.23
C ALA A 46 -8.35 -0.25 -1.54
N ASP A 47 -7.53 -0.46 -0.53
CA ASP A 47 -6.18 -0.99 -0.67
C ASP A 47 -6.15 -2.37 -1.34
N MET A 48 -7.13 -3.25 -1.04
CA MET A 48 -7.25 -4.56 -1.67
C MET A 48 -7.41 -4.50 -3.19
N VAL A 49 -7.97 -3.41 -3.70
CA VAL A 49 -8.11 -3.15 -5.14
C VAL A 49 -6.91 -2.37 -5.66
N PHE A 50 -6.42 -1.42 -4.89
CA PHE A 50 -5.37 -0.49 -5.30
C PHE A 50 -4.02 -1.17 -5.53
N TYR A 51 -3.58 -2.08 -4.64
CA TYR A 51 -2.29 -2.75 -4.80
C TYR A 51 -2.22 -3.65 -6.05
N PRO A 52 -3.22 -4.49 -6.38
CA PRO A 52 -3.26 -5.19 -7.65
C PRO A 52 -3.24 -4.27 -8.88
N LEU A 53 -3.93 -3.13 -8.81
CA LEU A 53 -3.93 -2.15 -9.91
C LEU A 53 -2.56 -1.52 -10.11
N ILE A 54 -1.82 -1.21 -9.04
CA ILE A 54 -0.42 -0.75 -9.14
C ILE A 54 0.46 -1.82 -9.80
N ALA A 55 0.34 -3.08 -9.38
CA ALA A 55 1.12 -4.18 -9.98
C ALA A 55 0.79 -4.34 -11.47
N LEU A 56 -0.49 -4.25 -11.85
CA LEU A 56 -0.93 -4.30 -13.24
C LEU A 56 -0.39 -3.11 -14.05
N TRP A 57 -0.40 -1.92 -13.45
CA TRP A 57 0.14 -0.72 -14.09
C TRP A 57 1.65 -0.87 -14.37
N LEU A 58 2.43 -1.32 -13.37
CA LEU A 58 3.86 -1.59 -13.54
C LEU A 58 4.10 -2.63 -14.65
N TYR A 59 3.31 -3.70 -14.67
CA TYR A 59 3.39 -4.72 -15.73
C TYR A 59 3.15 -4.12 -17.12
N ARG A 60 2.14 -3.26 -17.26
CA ARG A 60 1.72 -2.73 -18.58
C ARG A 60 2.62 -1.60 -19.09
N PHE A 61 3.04 -0.70 -18.21
CA PHE A 61 3.69 0.56 -18.62
C PHE A 61 5.16 0.67 -18.23
N SER A 62 5.62 -0.10 -17.29
CA SER A 62 7.00 -0.04 -16.79
C SER A 62 7.53 -1.42 -16.38
N PRO A 63 7.41 -2.47 -17.26
CA PRO A 63 7.80 -3.84 -16.89
C PRO A 63 9.28 -3.94 -16.48
N GLN A 64 10.15 -3.10 -17.06
CA GLN A 64 11.58 -3.04 -16.74
C GLN A 64 11.85 -2.69 -15.26
N VAL A 65 10.91 -2.07 -14.56
CA VAL A 65 11.05 -1.73 -13.14
C VAL A 65 11.05 -2.98 -12.27
N VAL A 66 10.25 -3.96 -12.63
CA VAL A 66 10.04 -5.20 -11.87
C VAL A 66 10.61 -6.43 -12.58
N GLU A 67 11.28 -6.24 -13.72
CA GLU A 67 11.91 -7.33 -14.47
C GLU A 67 12.91 -8.09 -13.60
N GLY A 68 12.78 -9.43 -13.55
CA GLY A 68 13.55 -10.28 -12.65
C GLY A 68 13.07 -10.33 -11.20
N TRP A 69 12.15 -9.46 -10.78
CA TRP A 69 11.67 -9.35 -9.41
C TRP A 69 10.18 -9.68 -9.24
N TRP A 70 9.51 -10.16 -10.29
CA TRP A 70 8.07 -10.48 -10.26
C TRP A 70 7.68 -11.44 -9.13
N TYR A 71 8.56 -12.39 -8.81
CA TYR A 71 8.32 -13.32 -7.71
C TYR A 71 8.16 -12.62 -6.35
N LEU A 72 8.89 -11.51 -6.12
CA LEU A 72 8.71 -10.70 -4.90
C LEU A 72 7.34 -10.04 -4.87
N VAL A 73 6.88 -9.49 -6.00
CA VAL A 73 5.54 -8.89 -6.10
C VAL A 73 4.47 -9.94 -5.79
N TYR A 74 4.56 -11.14 -6.39
CA TYR A 74 3.59 -12.21 -6.14
C TYR A 74 3.60 -12.66 -4.68
N VAL A 75 4.75 -12.81 -4.05
CA VAL A 75 4.85 -13.17 -2.64
C VAL A 75 4.25 -12.09 -1.75
N LEU A 76 4.54 -10.81 -2.00
CA LEU A 76 3.95 -9.70 -1.25
C LEU A 76 2.42 -9.67 -1.37
N MET A 77 1.91 -9.84 -2.59
CA MET A 77 0.47 -9.89 -2.82
C MET A 77 -0.18 -11.09 -2.13
N ALA A 78 0.45 -12.26 -2.20
CA ALA A 78 -0.03 -13.46 -1.52
C ALA A 78 -0.08 -13.26 0.01
N LEU A 79 0.99 -12.73 0.61
CA LEU A 79 1.04 -12.43 2.05
C LEU A 79 -0.04 -11.42 2.46
N PHE A 80 -0.25 -10.39 1.66
CA PHE A 80 -1.29 -9.40 1.90
C PHE A 80 -2.70 -10.05 1.95
N PHE A 81 -3.04 -10.85 0.94
CA PHE A 81 -4.35 -11.53 0.90
C PHE A 81 -4.49 -12.60 1.97
N ILE A 82 -3.43 -13.38 2.24
CA ILE A 82 -3.44 -14.38 3.32
C ILE A 82 -3.72 -13.70 4.65
N LYS A 83 -3.05 -12.57 4.95
CA LYS A 83 -3.29 -11.79 6.15
C LYS A 83 -4.75 -11.33 6.26
N MET A 84 -5.35 -10.85 5.17
CA MET A 84 -6.75 -10.44 5.17
C MET A 84 -7.72 -11.60 5.46
N VAL A 85 -7.48 -12.76 4.86
CA VAL A 85 -8.29 -13.97 5.08
C VAL A 85 -8.16 -14.45 6.52
N LEU A 86 -6.93 -14.61 7.02
CA LEU A 86 -6.68 -15.05 8.39
C LEU A 86 -7.24 -14.04 9.41
N GLY A 87 -7.15 -12.75 9.12
CA GLY A 87 -7.71 -11.68 9.95
C GLY A 87 -9.22 -11.80 10.08
N LYS A 88 -9.89 -11.98 8.96
CA LYS A 88 -11.33 -12.19 8.97
C LYS A 88 -11.75 -13.45 9.74
N GLN A 89 -10.95 -14.52 9.66
CA GLN A 89 -11.21 -15.75 10.41
C GLN A 89 -11.00 -15.59 11.93
N LYS A 90 -9.92 -14.89 12.32
CA LYS A 90 -9.56 -14.72 13.73
C LYS A 90 -10.45 -13.71 14.46
N PHE A 91 -10.74 -12.57 13.82
CA PHE A 91 -11.42 -11.44 14.46
C PHE A 91 -12.87 -11.27 14.00
N GLY A 92 -13.34 -12.07 13.04
CA GLY A 92 -14.69 -11.94 12.46
C GLY A 92 -14.84 -10.81 11.46
N GLU A 93 -13.81 -9.94 11.33
CA GLU A 93 -13.80 -8.80 10.40
C GLU A 93 -12.42 -8.59 9.78
N ILE A 94 -12.35 -7.74 8.75
CA ILE A 94 -11.08 -7.36 8.12
C ILE A 94 -10.29 -6.54 9.12
N PRO A 95 -9.06 -6.98 9.49
CA PRO A 95 -8.25 -6.27 10.47
C PRO A 95 -7.75 -4.94 9.88
N VAL A 96 -7.87 -3.88 10.65
CA VAL A 96 -7.36 -2.55 10.33
C VAL A 96 -6.25 -2.21 11.30
N PHE A 97 -5.02 -2.02 10.80
CA PHE A 97 -3.89 -1.61 11.60
C PHE A 97 -3.31 -0.30 11.08
N HIS A 98 -3.12 0.66 11.97
CA HIS A 98 -2.49 1.93 11.65
C HIS A 98 -1.03 2.00 12.15
N THR A 99 -0.26 0.94 11.85
CA THR A 99 1.14 0.86 12.27
C THR A 99 2.00 1.95 11.64
N ILE A 100 3.10 2.29 12.30
CA ILE A 100 4.12 3.21 11.74
C ILE A 100 4.72 2.58 10.48
N GLY A 101 4.95 1.26 10.49
CA GLY A 101 5.41 0.51 9.34
C GLY A 101 4.47 0.63 8.15
N GLY A 102 3.15 0.47 8.35
CA GLY A 102 2.14 0.63 7.31
C GLY A 102 2.12 2.03 6.69
N LYS A 103 2.21 3.08 7.52
CA LYS A 103 2.31 4.47 7.04
C LYS A 103 3.59 4.73 6.25
N THR A 104 4.73 4.18 6.72
CA THR A 104 6.02 4.29 6.02
C THR A 104 5.97 3.57 4.67
N PHE A 105 5.37 2.37 4.64
CA PHE A 105 5.17 1.62 3.40
C PHE A 105 4.30 2.41 2.41
N ALA A 106 3.13 2.89 2.81
CA ALA A 106 2.22 3.64 1.95
C ALA A 106 2.90 4.88 1.36
N ALA A 107 3.61 5.66 2.19
CA ALA A 107 4.39 6.80 1.73
C ALA A 107 5.50 6.40 0.75
N SER A 108 6.26 5.34 1.06
CA SER A 108 7.32 4.83 0.19
C SER A 108 6.79 4.36 -1.16
N LEU A 109 5.67 3.64 -1.18
CA LEU A 109 5.00 3.20 -2.40
C LEU A 109 4.51 4.37 -3.24
N TYR A 110 3.93 5.39 -2.59
CA TYR A 110 3.47 6.60 -3.27
C TYR A 110 4.62 7.31 -4.00
N PHE A 111 5.72 7.59 -3.32
CA PHE A 111 6.89 8.22 -3.95
C PHE A 111 7.55 7.32 -4.99
N PHE A 112 7.62 6.01 -4.72
CA PHE A 112 8.13 5.06 -5.69
C PHE A 112 7.34 5.07 -6.99
N MET A 113 6.00 5.13 -6.95
CA MET A 113 5.18 5.18 -8.15
C MET A 113 5.44 6.44 -8.97
N ILE A 114 5.64 7.59 -8.33
CA ILE A 114 6.04 8.82 -9.04
C ILE A 114 7.38 8.63 -9.76
N ILE A 115 8.36 8.02 -9.07
CA ILE A 115 9.67 7.71 -9.65
C ILE A 115 9.53 6.70 -10.81
N ALA A 116 8.70 5.68 -10.65
CA ALA A 116 8.49 4.65 -11.68
C ALA A 116 7.86 5.21 -12.97
N ILE A 117 7.01 6.22 -12.83
CA ILE A 117 6.39 6.91 -13.97
C ILE A 117 7.38 7.82 -14.67
N LEU A 118 8.12 8.64 -13.91
CA LEU A 118 9.01 9.66 -14.45
C LEU A 118 10.39 9.11 -14.85
N TYR A 119 10.94 8.22 -14.03
CA TYR A 119 12.32 7.72 -14.14
C TYR A 119 12.38 6.20 -13.96
N PRO A 120 11.86 5.40 -14.93
CA PRO A 120 11.79 3.93 -14.78
C PRO A 120 13.15 3.25 -14.51
N GLY A 121 14.24 3.81 -15.08
CA GLY A 121 15.60 3.29 -14.84
C GLY A 121 16.06 3.47 -13.39
N LEU A 122 15.71 4.59 -12.75
CA LEU A 122 15.97 4.81 -11.33
C LEU A 122 15.06 3.92 -10.47
N ALA A 123 13.79 3.80 -10.87
CA ALA A 123 12.83 2.96 -10.16
C ALA A 123 13.28 1.50 -10.09
N SER A 124 13.85 0.94 -11.17
CA SER A 124 14.35 -0.44 -11.17
C SER A 124 15.48 -0.66 -10.16
N GLN A 125 16.29 0.37 -9.89
CA GLN A 125 17.38 0.29 -8.90
C GLN A 125 16.87 0.38 -7.45
N VAL A 126 15.81 1.19 -7.21
CA VAL A 126 15.26 1.37 -5.86
C VAL A 126 14.15 0.36 -5.51
N PHE A 127 13.65 -0.36 -6.50
CA PHE A 127 12.57 -1.35 -6.29
C PHE A 127 12.89 -2.42 -5.23
N PRO A 128 14.09 -3.02 -5.18
CA PRO A 128 14.44 -3.98 -4.11
C PRO A 128 14.35 -3.36 -2.70
N VAL A 129 14.72 -2.08 -2.56
CA VAL A 129 14.62 -1.37 -1.27
C VAL A 129 13.16 -1.21 -0.86
N LEU A 130 12.28 -0.85 -1.81
CA LEU A 130 10.84 -0.81 -1.54
C LEU A 130 10.32 -2.19 -1.10
N CYS A 131 10.73 -3.26 -1.77
CA CYS A 131 10.35 -4.62 -1.38
C CYS A 131 10.77 -4.95 0.07
N VAL A 132 11.98 -4.57 0.48
CA VAL A 132 12.44 -4.75 1.86
C VAL A 132 11.53 -4.01 2.86
N ILE A 133 11.18 -2.76 2.58
CA ILE A 133 10.25 -1.98 3.41
C ILE A 133 8.89 -2.69 3.51
N CYS A 134 8.37 -3.14 2.37
CA CYS A 134 7.13 -3.92 2.30
C CYS A 134 7.18 -5.18 3.19
N TYR A 135 8.24 -5.98 3.07
CA TYR A 135 8.38 -7.23 3.83
C TYR A 135 8.47 -6.96 5.33
N ILE A 136 9.24 -5.95 5.75
CA ILE A 136 9.33 -5.55 7.15
C ILE A 136 7.94 -5.21 7.69
N ASN A 137 7.19 -4.39 6.97
CA ASN A 137 5.83 -4.04 7.37
C ASN A 137 4.91 -5.27 7.45
N GLN A 138 4.95 -6.15 6.44
CA GLN A 138 4.12 -7.36 6.43
C GLN A 138 4.46 -8.31 7.59
N ILE A 139 5.74 -8.44 7.95
CA ILE A 139 6.20 -9.24 9.08
C ILE A 139 5.73 -8.61 10.40
N GLU A 140 5.87 -7.29 10.55
CA GLU A 140 5.40 -6.57 11.74
C GLU A 140 3.91 -6.78 11.95
N GLU A 141 3.09 -6.54 10.93
CA GLU A 141 1.65 -6.70 11.02
C GLU A 141 1.24 -8.16 11.27
N MET A 142 1.92 -9.13 10.65
CA MET A 142 1.67 -10.55 10.88
C MET A 142 2.00 -10.94 12.32
N TYR A 143 3.08 -10.41 12.89
CA TYR A 143 3.44 -10.65 14.27
C TYR A 143 2.39 -10.08 15.24
N ILE A 144 1.95 -8.82 15.04
CA ILE A 144 0.86 -8.21 15.81
C ILE A 144 -0.39 -9.09 15.73
N PHE A 145 -0.72 -9.54 14.52
CA PHE A 145 -1.86 -10.40 14.26
C PHE A 145 -1.81 -11.74 15.04
N ILE A 146 -0.63 -12.37 15.13
CA ILE A 146 -0.48 -13.66 15.83
C ILE A 146 -0.54 -13.45 17.34
N THR A 147 0.06 -12.39 17.87
CA THR A 147 0.27 -12.18 19.30
C THR A 147 -0.90 -11.49 20.02
N ARG A 148 -1.77 -10.78 19.30
CA ARG A 148 -2.89 -10.04 19.89
C ARG A 148 -4.20 -10.81 19.73
N ASP A 149 -5.05 -10.81 20.75
CA ASP A 149 -6.36 -11.49 20.74
C ASP A 149 -7.49 -10.58 20.26
N SER A 150 -7.27 -9.27 20.19
CA SER A 150 -8.23 -8.27 19.69
C SER A 150 -7.60 -7.28 18.75
N VAL A 151 -8.40 -6.75 17.82
CA VAL A 151 -7.97 -5.66 16.94
C VAL A 151 -8.08 -4.35 17.71
N ASP A 152 -6.94 -3.71 17.97
CA ASP A 152 -6.89 -2.33 18.43
C ASP A 152 -6.38 -1.44 17.30
N GLU A 153 -7.23 -0.57 16.78
CA GLU A 153 -6.89 0.36 15.69
C GLU A 153 -5.77 1.35 16.06
N ASN A 154 -5.49 1.52 17.38
CA ASN A 154 -4.50 2.45 17.88
C ASN A 154 -3.10 1.85 18.04
N ILE A 155 -2.93 0.56 17.76
CA ILE A 155 -1.60 -0.08 17.78
C ILE A 155 -0.69 0.60 16.76
N ARG A 156 0.41 1.17 17.22
CA ARG A 156 1.38 1.88 16.38
C ARG A 156 2.56 1.02 15.97
N SER A 157 2.94 0.07 16.81
CA SER A 157 4.04 -0.86 16.55
C SER A 157 3.94 -2.14 17.37
N VAL A 158 4.84 -3.08 17.08
CA VAL A 158 5.02 -4.33 17.87
C VAL A 158 5.38 -4.06 19.34
N PHE A 159 5.92 -2.89 19.64
CA PHE A 159 6.42 -2.53 20.98
C PHE A 159 5.34 -1.87 21.87
N ASP A 160 4.14 -1.62 21.34
CA ASP A 160 2.98 -1.17 22.11
C ASP A 160 2.22 -2.37 22.71
#